data_ee64ec550d2519ec86e1662499768eca
#
_entry.id   ee64ec550d2519ec86e1662499768eca
#
_cell.length_a   1.000
_cell.length_b   1.000
_cell.length_c   1.000
_cell.angle_alpha   90.00
_cell.angle_beta   90.00
_cell.angle_gamma   90.00
#
_symmetry.space_group_name_H-M   'P 1'
#
loop_
_entity.id
_entity.type
_entity.pdbx_description
1 polymer ?
#
loop_
_entity_poly.entity_id
_entity_poly.type
_entity_poly.pdbx_seq_one_letter_code
_entity_poly.pdbx_strand_id
1 'polypeptide(L)'
;VALAWVSHLVADAHQPLHTASRLDPLNPGQLDAGGNTVIVFDAGRRPPEPLSLHRWWDELPGHARPGTPRFEKETARLLHQAEQISSPNIETPPLRWIEESFNIARDHVYPGLVPDPEKPGAFLIRQDYWLEGRDITRTRIALAGRRLADIVARALKDLN
;
A
#
# COMPACT_ATOMS: atom_id res chain seq x y z
N VAL A 1 -18.06 -12.15 -10.99
CA VAL A 1 -17.27 -11.04 -11.63
C VAL A 1 -17.33 -9.77 -10.80
N ALA A 2 -18.52 -9.27 -10.38
CA ALA A 2 -18.64 -8.00 -9.65
C ALA A 2 -17.85 -7.96 -8.34
N LEU A 3 -17.93 -9.00 -7.51
CA LEU A 3 -17.21 -9.05 -6.23
C LEU A 3 -15.69 -8.97 -6.42
N ALA A 4 -15.14 -9.64 -7.45
CA ALA A 4 -13.71 -9.58 -7.73
C ALA A 4 -13.26 -8.15 -8.08
N TRP A 5 -14.05 -7.43 -8.89
CA TRP A 5 -13.77 -6.04 -9.21
C TRP A 5 -13.86 -5.12 -8.00
N VAL A 6 -14.91 -5.27 -7.19
CA VAL A 6 -15.05 -4.47 -5.95
C VAL A 6 -13.87 -4.72 -5.02
N SER A 7 -13.47 -5.98 -4.81
CA SER A 7 -12.33 -6.33 -3.96
C SER A 7 -11.03 -5.70 -4.48
N HIS A 8 -10.79 -5.74 -5.80
CA HIS A 8 -9.63 -5.15 -6.44
C HIS A 8 -9.59 -3.62 -6.25
N LEU A 9 -10.68 -2.94 -6.64
CA LEU A 9 -10.75 -1.48 -6.55
C LEU A 9 -10.67 -0.96 -5.11
N VAL A 10 -11.25 -1.68 -4.16
CA VAL A 10 -11.11 -1.33 -2.73
C VAL A 10 -9.65 -1.47 -2.29
N ALA A 11 -8.95 -2.55 -2.69
CA ALA A 11 -7.53 -2.73 -2.36
C ALA A 11 -6.68 -1.62 -2.98
N ASP A 12 -6.87 -1.32 -4.26
CA ASP A 12 -6.14 -0.28 -5.00
C ASP A 12 -6.32 1.11 -4.37
N ALA A 13 -7.54 1.48 -3.98
CA ALA A 13 -7.82 2.75 -3.31
C ALA A 13 -7.09 2.90 -1.97
N HIS A 14 -6.57 1.81 -1.39
CA HIS A 14 -5.84 1.81 -0.14
C HIS A 14 -4.31 1.70 -0.29
N GLN A 15 -3.81 1.48 -1.50
CA GLN A 15 -2.37 1.52 -1.78
C GLN A 15 -1.95 2.96 -2.14
N PRO A 16 -1.05 3.60 -1.38
CA PRO A 16 -0.71 5.01 -1.56
C PRO A 16 -0.28 5.39 -2.98
N LEU A 17 0.52 4.58 -3.62
CA LEU A 17 1.06 4.88 -4.96
C LEU A 17 0.07 4.61 -6.11
N HIS A 18 -1.08 3.96 -5.85
CA HIS A 18 -2.17 3.86 -6.81
C HIS A 18 -2.97 5.17 -6.93
N THR A 19 -2.79 6.09 -5.97
CA THR A 19 -3.57 7.34 -5.91
C THR A 19 -2.71 8.60 -6.12
N ALA A 20 -1.41 8.44 -6.30
CA ALA A 20 -0.47 9.55 -6.42
C ALA A 20 0.51 9.33 -7.57
N SER A 21 0.89 10.42 -8.23
CA SER A 21 2.01 10.47 -9.14
C SER A 21 2.66 11.85 -9.00
N ARG A 22 3.96 11.91 -8.87
CA ARG A 22 4.70 13.17 -8.75
C ARG A 22 5.44 13.48 -10.04
N LEU A 23 5.86 14.73 -10.19
CA LEU A 23 6.84 15.09 -11.22
C LEU A 23 8.14 14.34 -10.96
N ASP A 24 8.63 13.64 -11.97
CA ASP A 24 9.88 12.88 -11.89
C ASP A 24 11.07 13.85 -11.76
N PRO A 25 11.82 13.83 -10.65
CA PRO A 25 12.95 14.74 -10.46
C PRO A 25 14.11 14.48 -11.45
N LEU A 26 14.17 13.31 -12.06
CA LEU A 26 15.20 12.93 -13.03
C LEU A 26 14.79 13.22 -14.47
N ASN A 27 13.49 13.35 -14.74
CA ASN A 27 12.92 13.59 -16.05
C ASN A 27 11.93 14.77 -15.99
N PRO A 28 12.42 16.02 -16.04
CA PRO A 28 11.58 17.21 -15.91
C PRO A 28 10.40 17.21 -16.89
N GLY A 29 9.20 17.45 -16.38
CA GLY A 29 7.96 17.46 -17.16
C GLY A 29 7.29 16.10 -17.33
N GLN A 30 7.88 15.02 -16.84
CA GLN A 30 7.27 13.69 -16.82
C GLN A 30 6.74 13.36 -15.42
N LEU A 31 5.73 12.50 -15.36
CA LEU A 31 5.23 11.91 -14.12
C LEU A 31 5.93 10.59 -13.85
N ASP A 32 6.12 10.27 -12.58
CA ASP A 32 6.77 9.02 -12.14
C ASP A 32 5.85 7.78 -12.20
N ALA A 33 4.65 7.92 -12.78
CA ALA A 33 3.66 6.85 -12.91
C ALA A 33 3.39 6.12 -11.59
N GLY A 34 3.16 6.87 -10.51
CA GLY A 34 2.95 6.29 -9.18
C GLY A 34 4.19 5.58 -8.65
N GLY A 35 5.38 6.11 -8.90
CA GLY A 35 6.64 5.53 -8.45
C GLY A 35 7.17 4.37 -9.31
N ASN A 36 6.55 4.08 -10.47
CA ASN A 36 7.04 3.02 -11.36
C ASN A 36 8.38 3.35 -12.02
N THR A 37 8.70 4.63 -12.22
CA THR A 37 10.00 5.08 -12.76
C THR A 37 11.05 5.33 -11.68
N VAL A 38 10.66 5.31 -10.41
CA VAL A 38 11.55 5.54 -9.27
C VAL A 38 12.24 4.24 -8.89
N ILE A 39 13.54 4.16 -9.07
CA ILE A 39 14.33 2.96 -8.74
C ILE A 39 14.76 2.99 -7.28
N VAL A 40 14.53 1.89 -6.58
CA VAL A 40 14.93 1.71 -5.18
C VAL A 40 15.79 0.46 -5.01
N PHE A 41 16.71 0.50 -4.06
CA PHE A 41 17.48 -0.65 -3.58
C PHE A 41 17.15 -0.90 -2.11
N ASP A 42 16.71 -2.12 -1.81
CA ASP A 42 16.42 -2.56 -0.45
C ASP A 42 17.59 -3.39 0.09
N ALA A 43 18.35 -2.82 1.01
CA ALA A 43 19.50 -3.48 1.63
C ALA A 43 19.13 -4.75 2.44
N GLY A 44 17.86 -4.90 2.82
CA GLY A 44 17.32 -6.10 3.48
C GLY A 44 17.09 -7.28 2.53
N ARG A 45 17.06 -7.05 1.23
CA ARG A 45 16.93 -8.11 0.21
C ARG A 45 18.29 -8.67 -0.16
N ARG A 46 18.35 -9.99 -0.39
CA ARG A 46 19.59 -10.67 -0.81
C ARG A 46 19.29 -11.61 -1.98
N PRO A 47 19.88 -11.40 -3.16
CA PRO A 47 20.72 -10.25 -3.52
C PRO A 47 19.92 -8.94 -3.59
N PRO A 48 20.54 -7.77 -3.40
CA PRO A 48 19.89 -6.49 -3.58
C PRO A 48 19.64 -6.27 -5.08
N GLU A 49 18.39 -6.38 -5.49
CA GLU A 49 17.95 -6.14 -6.86
C GLU A 49 17.25 -4.80 -6.97
N PRO A 50 17.42 -4.05 -8.09
CA PRO A 50 16.66 -2.84 -8.31
C PRO A 50 15.17 -3.17 -8.48
N LEU A 51 14.32 -2.38 -7.81
CA LEU A 51 12.87 -2.45 -7.95
C LEU A 51 12.34 -1.06 -8.26
N SER A 52 11.17 -0.97 -8.89
CA SER A 52 10.42 0.28 -8.82
C SER A 52 9.89 0.50 -7.41
N LEU A 53 9.78 1.76 -7.00
CA LEU A 53 9.17 2.11 -5.71
C LEU A 53 7.75 1.55 -5.60
N HIS A 54 6.98 1.62 -6.69
CA HIS A 54 5.63 1.04 -6.78
C HIS A 54 5.63 -0.43 -6.40
N ARG A 55 6.44 -1.23 -7.09
CA ARG A 55 6.53 -2.67 -6.84
C ARG A 55 7.03 -2.96 -5.42
N TRP A 56 7.95 -2.17 -4.90
CA TRP A 56 8.43 -2.33 -3.53
C TRP A 56 7.30 -2.18 -2.50
N TRP A 57 6.41 -1.18 -2.69
CA TRP A 57 5.23 -0.98 -1.85
C TRP A 57 4.20 -2.09 -1.99
N ASP A 58 3.97 -2.62 -3.19
CA ASP A 58 3.09 -3.77 -3.42
C ASP A 58 3.59 -5.03 -2.70
N GLU A 59 4.90 -5.19 -2.59
CA GLU A 59 5.53 -6.35 -1.98
C GLU A 59 5.75 -6.24 -0.46
N LEU A 60 5.49 -5.08 0.15
CA LEU A 60 5.63 -4.88 1.61
C LEU A 60 4.83 -5.85 2.48
N PRO A 61 3.59 -6.25 2.11
CA PRO A 61 2.86 -7.27 2.87
C PRO A 61 3.56 -8.62 2.90
N GLY A 62 4.47 -8.84 1.96
CA GLY A 62 5.22 -10.08 1.78
C GLY A 62 4.47 -11.11 0.93
N HIS A 63 5.17 -12.21 0.62
CA HIS A 63 4.69 -13.26 -0.28
C HIS A 63 4.30 -14.53 0.48
N ALA A 64 3.65 -14.39 1.63
CA ALA A 64 3.19 -15.55 2.38
C ALA A 64 2.05 -16.24 1.60
N ARG A 65 2.21 -17.54 1.35
CA ARG A 65 1.20 -18.33 0.62
C ARG A 65 0.06 -18.72 1.55
N PRO A 66 -1.20 -18.68 1.09
CA PRO A 66 -2.35 -19.19 1.85
C PRO A 66 -2.09 -20.60 2.39
N GLY A 67 -2.53 -20.87 3.62
CA GLY A 67 -2.34 -22.16 4.29
C GLY A 67 -0.95 -22.36 4.90
N THR A 68 -0.05 -21.38 4.84
CA THR A 68 1.23 -21.45 5.57
C THR A 68 1.12 -20.80 6.94
N PRO A 69 1.89 -21.27 7.95
CA PRO A 69 1.88 -20.66 9.29
C PRO A 69 2.20 -19.16 9.29
N ARG A 70 3.03 -18.71 8.36
CA ARG A 70 3.35 -17.29 8.20
C ARG A 70 2.14 -16.49 7.71
N PHE A 71 1.40 -17.02 6.73
CA PHE A 71 0.18 -16.40 6.21
C PHE A 71 -0.88 -16.31 7.31
N GLU A 72 -1.14 -17.41 8.02
CA GLU A 72 -2.13 -17.45 9.10
C GLU A 72 -1.80 -16.48 10.23
N LYS A 73 -0.52 -16.38 10.62
CA LYS A 73 -0.08 -15.44 11.64
C LYS A 73 -0.28 -13.99 11.24
N GLU A 74 0.04 -13.63 9.98
CA GLU A 74 -0.13 -12.25 9.50
C GLU A 74 -1.61 -11.92 9.31
N THR A 75 -2.41 -12.86 8.80
CA THR A 75 -3.86 -12.71 8.68
C THR A 75 -4.52 -12.49 10.04
N ALA A 76 -4.17 -13.29 11.06
CA ALA A 76 -4.69 -13.10 12.41
C ALA A 76 -4.35 -11.71 12.98
N ARG A 77 -3.13 -11.22 12.73
CA ARG A 77 -2.72 -9.86 13.13
C ARG A 77 -3.54 -8.78 12.43
N LEU A 78 -3.73 -8.90 11.13
CA LEU A 78 -4.52 -7.94 10.33
C LEU A 78 -6.00 -7.95 10.76
N LEU A 79 -6.57 -9.11 11.03
CA LEU A 79 -7.94 -9.24 11.55
C LEU A 79 -8.07 -8.55 12.90
N HIS A 80 -7.14 -8.81 13.83
CA HIS A 80 -7.15 -8.12 15.13
C HIS A 80 -7.04 -6.61 14.98
N GLN A 81 -6.17 -6.12 14.11
CA GLN A 81 -6.05 -4.68 13.81
C GLN A 81 -7.35 -4.13 13.20
N ALA A 82 -7.98 -4.87 12.29
CA ALA A 82 -9.23 -4.49 11.65
C ALA A 82 -10.38 -4.35 12.66
N GLU A 83 -10.43 -5.19 13.69
CA GLU A 83 -11.44 -5.13 14.76
C GLU A 83 -11.35 -3.84 15.59
N GLN A 84 -10.17 -3.22 15.67
CA GLN A 84 -9.96 -1.97 16.39
C GLN A 84 -10.36 -0.71 15.59
N ILE A 85 -10.69 -0.86 14.31
CA ILE A 85 -11.07 0.27 13.45
C ILE A 85 -12.49 0.71 13.79
N SER A 86 -12.65 1.98 14.16
CA SER A 86 -13.95 2.57 14.51
C SER A 86 -14.88 2.72 13.30
N SER A 87 -16.19 2.62 13.53
CA SER A 87 -17.22 2.77 12.50
C SER A 87 -17.12 4.03 11.64
N PRO A 88 -16.85 5.24 12.18
CA PRO A 88 -16.69 6.44 11.36
C PRO A 88 -15.60 6.32 10.28
N ASN A 89 -14.54 5.55 10.53
CA ASN A 89 -13.48 5.32 9.56
C ASN A 89 -13.86 4.31 8.48
N ILE A 90 -14.84 3.45 8.75
CA ILE A 90 -15.33 2.44 7.81
C ILE A 90 -16.35 3.06 6.85
N GLU A 91 -17.25 3.88 7.38
CA GLU A 91 -18.41 4.45 6.66
C GLU A 91 -18.06 5.65 5.76
N THR A 92 -16.77 5.87 5.49
CA THR A 92 -16.34 6.96 4.60
C THR A 92 -16.58 6.63 3.12
N PRO A 93 -16.90 7.63 2.27
CA PRO A 93 -17.08 7.39 0.84
C PRO A 93 -15.74 7.06 0.15
N PRO A 94 -15.75 6.31 -0.97
CA PRO A 94 -14.54 5.89 -1.68
C PRO A 94 -13.58 7.02 -2.06
N LEU A 95 -14.09 8.21 -2.36
CA LEU A 95 -13.24 9.37 -2.65
C LEU A 95 -12.32 9.72 -1.46
N ARG A 96 -12.81 9.56 -0.23
CA ARG A 96 -11.98 9.77 0.97
C ARG A 96 -10.87 8.74 1.09
N TRP A 97 -11.08 7.51 0.65
CA TRP A 97 -10.03 6.48 0.68
C TRP A 97 -8.85 6.84 -0.23
N ILE A 98 -9.19 7.42 -1.40
CA ILE A 98 -8.20 7.94 -2.35
C ILE A 98 -7.44 9.12 -1.73
N GLU A 99 -8.15 10.08 -1.11
CA GLU A 99 -7.52 11.21 -0.43
C GLU A 99 -6.59 10.77 0.72
N GLU A 100 -7.01 9.81 1.54
CA GLU A 100 -6.18 9.22 2.60
C GLU A 100 -4.89 8.62 2.02
N SER A 101 -5.01 7.82 0.97
CA SER A 101 -3.87 7.17 0.31
C SER A 101 -2.95 8.20 -0.35
N PHE A 102 -3.51 9.21 -1.01
CA PHE A 102 -2.74 10.32 -1.58
C PHE A 102 -1.96 11.09 -0.51
N ASN A 103 -2.59 11.40 0.63
CA ASN A 103 -1.90 12.07 1.73
C ASN A 103 -0.74 11.23 2.28
N ILE A 104 -0.92 9.91 2.40
CA ILE A 104 0.17 9.00 2.80
C ILE A 104 1.30 9.02 1.77
N ALA A 105 1.00 9.00 0.47
CA ALA A 105 2.02 9.10 -0.57
C ALA A 105 2.81 10.41 -0.46
N ARG A 106 2.10 11.52 -0.29
CA ARG A 106 2.69 12.86 -0.18
C ARG A 106 3.55 13.03 1.08
N ASP A 107 3.07 12.54 2.22
CA ASP A 107 3.63 12.88 3.53
C ASP A 107 4.64 11.84 4.06
N HIS A 108 4.57 10.57 3.55
CA HIS A 108 5.39 9.46 4.04
C HIS A 108 6.17 8.76 2.92
N VAL A 109 5.53 8.43 1.79
CA VAL A 109 6.17 7.62 0.75
C VAL A 109 7.32 8.37 0.09
N TYR A 110 7.02 9.50 -0.50
CA TYR A 110 8.03 10.27 -1.25
C TYR A 110 9.06 10.99 -0.38
N PRO A 111 8.68 11.63 0.75
CA PRO A 111 9.66 12.31 1.61
C PRO A 111 10.65 11.38 2.30
N GLY A 112 10.25 10.13 2.55
CA GLY A 112 11.12 9.13 3.19
C GLY A 112 12.24 8.57 2.29
N LEU A 113 12.24 8.91 1.00
CA LEU A 113 13.24 8.41 0.06
C LEU A 113 14.59 9.12 0.24
N VAL A 114 15.65 8.36 0.42
CA VAL A 114 17.01 8.85 0.54
C VAL A 114 17.79 8.48 -0.72
N PRO A 115 18.42 9.43 -1.42
CA PRO A 115 19.25 9.11 -2.59
C PRO A 115 20.33 8.09 -2.25
N ASP A 116 20.54 7.09 -3.13
CA ASP A 116 21.62 6.11 -2.97
C ASP A 116 22.95 6.79 -3.35
N PRO A 117 23.92 6.90 -2.43
CA PRO A 117 25.19 7.55 -2.69
C PRO A 117 26.07 6.78 -3.71
N GLU A 118 25.82 5.47 -3.88
CA GLU A 118 26.58 4.61 -4.78
C GLU A 118 25.92 4.44 -6.15
N LYS A 119 24.62 4.79 -6.26
CA LYS A 119 23.82 4.57 -7.48
C LYS A 119 23.05 5.84 -7.86
N PRO A 120 23.69 6.74 -8.62
CA PRO A 120 23.04 7.97 -9.09
C PRO A 120 21.67 7.71 -9.74
N GLY A 121 20.66 8.47 -9.32
CA GLY A 121 19.30 8.33 -9.83
C GLY A 121 18.46 7.25 -9.15
N ALA A 122 19.00 6.52 -8.18
CA ALA A 122 18.27 5.58 -7.37
C ALA A 122 18.17 6.03 -5.90
N PHE A 123 17.32 5.34 -5.15
CA PHE A 123 17.10 5.60 -3.73
C PHE A 123 17.37 4.34 -2.90
N LEU A 124 17.88 4.54 -1.71
CA LEU A 124 18.16 3.47 -0.75
C LEU A 124 16.96 3.32 0.21
N ILE A 125 16.44 2.12 0.31
CA ILE A 125 15.46 1.76 1.34
C ILE A 125 16.20 1.51 2.65
N ARG A 126 16.04 2.41 3.59
CA ARG A 126 16.57 2.31 4.94
C ARG A 126 15.64 1.51 5.83
N GLN A 127 16.14 1.01 6.94
CA GLN A 127 15.37 0.20 7.88
C GLN A 127 14.20 0.97 8.51
N ASP A 128 14.39 2.25 8.83
CA ASP A 128 13.35 3.12 9.37
C ASP A 128 12.19 3.28 8.37
N TYR A 129 12.50 3.57 7.11
CA TYR A 129 11.51 3.64 6.02
C TYR A 129 10.79 2.30 5.80
N TRP A 130 11.52 1.18 5.86
CA TRP A 130 10.92 -0.15 5.76
C TRP A 130 9.93 -0.42 6.89
N LEU A 131 10.28 -0.06 8.14
CA LEU A 131 9.43 -0.26 9.31
C LEU A 131 8.15 0.58 9.19
N GLU A 132 8.29 1.87 8.85
CA GLU A 132 7.17 2.78 8.65
C GLU A 132 6.25 2.30 7.52
N GLY A 133 6.81 2.00 6.34
CA GLY A 133 6.05 1.50 5.20
C GLY A 133 5.28 0.22 5.49
N ARG A 134 5.88 -0.71 6.22
CA ARG A 134 5.22 -1.94 6.65
C ARG A 134 4.03 -1.66 7.58
N ASP A 135 4.17 -0.74 8.52
CA ASP A 135 3.11 -0.45 9.48
C ASP A 135 1.96 0.34 8.82
N ILE A 136 2.28 1.26 7.89
CA ILE A 136 1.30 1.91 7.02
C ILE A 136 0.56 0.85 6.20
N THR A 137 1.26 -0.04 5.51
CA THR A 137 0.67 -1.06 4.65
C THR A 137 -0.29 -1.96 5.43
N ARG A 138 0.07 -2.40 6.63
CA ARG A 138 -0.80 -3.21 7.50
C ARG A 138 -2.08 -2.47 7.86
N THR A 139 -1.97 -1.21 8.24
CA THR A 139 -3.12 -0.37 8.56
C THR A 139 -4.04 -0.20 7.35
N ARG A 140 -3.47 0.05 6.18
CA ARG A 140 -4.24 0.19 4.93
C ARG A 140 -4.95 -1.11 4.53
N ILE A 141 -4.29 -2.26 4.65
CA ILE A 141 -4.91 -3.57 4.36
C ILE A 141 -6.05 -3.88 5.34
N ALA A 142 -5.84 -3.66 6.64
CA ALA A 142 -6.87 -3.88 7.64
C ALA A 142 -8.11 -2.99 7.38
N LEU A 143 -7.89 -1.72 7.03
CA LEU A 143 -8.95 -0.77 6.71
C LEU A 143 -9.68 -1.14 5.41
N ALA A 144 -8.95 -1.53 4.36
CA ALA A 144 -9.53 -2.02 3.11
C ALA A 144 -10.42 -3.23 3.33
N GLY A 145 -9.97 -4.20 4.13
CA GLY A 145 -10.74 -5.39 4.48
C GLY A 145 -12.04 -5.07 5.22
N ARG A 146 -12.00 -4.14 6.17
CA ARG A 146 -13.21 -3.69 6.91
C ARG A 146 -14.19 -2.96 6.00
N ARG A 147 -13.72 -2.06 5.16
CA ARG A 147 -14.55 -1.32 4.18
C ARG A 147 -15.17 -2.26 3.16
N LEU A 148 -14.41 -3.23 2.67
CA LEU A 148 -14.93 -4.26 1.76
C LEU A 148 -16.01 -5.12 2.44
N ALA A 149 -15.77 -5.56 3.66
CA ALA A 149 -16.75 -6.35 4.41
C ALA A 149 -18.06 -5.58 4.63
N ASP A 150 -18.00 -4.28 4.92
CA ASP A 150 -19.17 -3.44 5.08
C ASP A 150 -19.94 -3.25 3.75
N ILE A 151 -19.24 -3.03 2.63
CA ILE A 151 -19.87 -2.96 1.30
C ILE A 151 -20.61 -4.25 0.99
N VAL A 152 -19.96 -5.41 1.19
CA VAL A 152 -20.55 -6.72 0.91
C VAL A 152 -21.75 -6.98 1.83
N ALA A 153 -21.65 -6.66 3.12
CA ALA A 153 -22.74 -6.85 4.06
C ALA A 153 -23.96 -5.99 3.71
N ARG A 154 -23.75 -4.75 3.27
CA ARG A 154 -24.86 -3.88 2.79
C ARG A 154 -25.49 -4.44 1.53
N ALA A 155 -24.69 -4.78 0.53
CA ALA A 155 -25.20 -5.34 -0.72
C ALA A 155 -26.01 -6.65 -0.52
N LEU A 156 -25.63 -7.47 0.46
CA LEU A 156 -26.39 -8.69 0.77
C LEU A 156 -27.73 -8.42 1.51
N LYS A 157 -27.81 -7.34 2.30
CA LYS A 157 -29.09 -6.93 2.92
C LYS A 157 -30.10 -6.43 1.90
N ASP A 158 -29.64 -5.76 0.86
CA ASP A 158 -30.50 -5.21 -0.19
C ASP A 158 -31.05 -6.29 -1.14
N LEU A 159 -30.56 -7.54 -1.04
CA LEU A 159 -31.01 -8.70 -1.81
C LEU A 159 -32.11 -9.53 -1.09
N ASN A 160 -32.38 -9.24 0.19
CA ASN A 160 -33.40 -9.91 1.01
C ASN A 160 -34.60 -9.00 1.28
#